data_981d9333c47192181e39e4e252703a5a
#
_entry.id   981d9333c47192181e39e4e252703a5a
#
_cell.length_a   1.000
_cell.length_b   1.000
_cell.length_c   1.000
_cell.angle_alpha   90.00
_cell.angle_beta   90.00
_cell.angle_gamma   90.00
#
_symmetry.space_group_name_H-M   'P 1'
#
loop_
_entity.id
_entity.type
_entity.pdbx_description
1 polymer ?
#
loop_
_entity_poly.entity_id
_entity_poly.type
_entity_poly.pdbx_seq_one_letter_code
_entity_poly.pdbx_strand_id
1 'polypeptide(L)'
;MVDATTRFFEDLDRRGYDPLLAKSSGTLRLDLHEGAQTTHWLLRVDRGRLQVSREDQEADTVVGTSPALFEELAAGREHGVAALLRGDMTVSGNLQLVLQMERLFPSHPDARGPRRRFHSYTEVQ
;
A
#
# COMPACT_ATOMS: atom_id res chain seq x y z
N MET A 1 2.49 20.13 9.84
CA MET A 1 3.32 18.93 9.62
C MET A 1 2.54 17.92 8.78
N VAL A 2 3.22 17.34 7.80
CA VAL A 2 2.61 16.36 6.91
C VAL A 2 2.93 14.97 7.45
N ASP A 3 1.90 14.12 7.61
CA ASP A 3 2.11 12.76 8.10
C ASP A 3 2.70 11.87 7.00
N ALA A 4 3.13 10.67 7.37
CA ALA A 4 3.78 9.76 6.44
C ALA A 4 2.82 9.28 5.35
N THR A 5 1.54 9.13 5.69
CA THR A 5 0.52 8.72 4.74
C THR A 5 0.38 9.75 3.62
N THR A 6 0.21 11.02 3.99
CA THR A 6 0.06 12.08 3.01
C THR A 6 1.32 12.21 2.16
N ARG A 7 2.48 12.13 2.81
CA ARG A 7 3.76 12.24 2.10
C ARG A 7 3.93 11.10 1.10
N PHE A 8 3.51 9.90 1.47
CA PHE A 8 3.58 8.74 0.60
C PHE A 8 2.78 8.96 -0.69
N PHE A 9 1.52 9.39 -0.55
CA PHE A 9 0.67 9.61 -1.70
C PHE A 9 1.09 10.81 -2.53
N GLU A 10 1.55 11.88 -1.88
CA GLU A 10 2.06 13.04 -2.61
C GLU A 10 3.29 12.68 -3.42
N ASP A 11 4.14 11.82 -2.87
CA ASP A 11 5.33 11.38 -3.59
C ASP A 11 4.96 10.54 -4.80
N LEU A 12 3.98 9.64 -4.66
CA LEU A 12 3.51 8.86 -5.80
C LEU A 12 2.97 9.75 -6.91
N ASP A 13 2.16 10.74 -6.54
CA ASP A 13 1.55 11.63 -7.50
C ASP A 13 2.60 12.47 -8.21
N ARG A 14 3.60 12.93 -7.46
CA ARG A 14 4.67 13.74 -8.03
C ARG A 14 5.53 12.94 -8.99
N ARG A 15 5.82 11.67 -8.66
CA ARG A 15 6.59 10.81 -9.55
C ARG A 15 5.82 10.48 -10.83
N GLY A 16 4.52 10.28 -10.72
CA GLY A 16 3.66 10.06 -11.87
C GLY A 16 3.86 8.75 -12.61
N TYR A 17 4.89 7.99 -12.29
CA TYR A 17 5.19 6.71 -12.95
C TYR A 17 6.08 5.87 -12.05
N ASP A 18 5.83 4.56 -12.01
CA ASP A 18 6.69 3.64 -11.30
C ASP A 18 6.86 2.37 -12.14
N PRO A 19 8.11 2.00 -12.46
CA PRO A 19 8.36 0.82 -13.30
C PRO A 19 7.89 -0.49 -12.66
N LEU A 20 7.77 -0.55 -11.35
CA LEU A 20 7.25 -1.75 -10.69
C LEU A 20 5.80 -2.04 -11.08
N LEU A 21 5.08 -1.01 -11.50
CA LEU A 21 3.68 -1.14 -11.89
C LEU A 21 3.49 -1.03 -13.41
N ALA A 22 4.57 -1.15 -14.19
CA ALA A 22 4.51 -0.92 -15.63
C ALA A 22 3.54 -1.84 -16.36
N LYS A 23 3.27 -3.03 -15.82
CA LYS A 23 2.34 -3.97 -16.42
C LYS A 23 1.01 -4.01 -15.72
N SER A 24 0.76 -3.07 -14.82
CA SER A 24 -0.44 -3.03 -14.00
C SER A 24 -1.36 -1.91 -14.43
N SER A 25 -2.66 -2.15 -14.33
CA SER A 25 -3.67 -1.13 -14.57
C SER A 25 -4.84 -1.41 -13.65
N GLY A 26 -5.47 -0.35 -13.17
CA GLY A 26 -6.63 -0.47 -12.31
C GLY A 26 -6.71 0.69 -11.33
N THR A 27 -7.75 0.66 -10.51
CA THR A 27 -7.94 1.67 -9.48
C THR A 27 -7.93 1.01 -8.11
N LEU A 28 -7.33 1.70 -7.16
CA LEU A 28 -7.29 1.25 -5.78
C LEU A 28 -7.76 2.39 -4.88
N ARG A 29 -8.77 2.10 -4.06
CA ARG A 29 -9.23 3.07 -3.08
C ARG A 29 -8.81 2.60 -1.71
N LEU A 30 -8.20 3.50 -0.97
CA LEU A 30 -7.85 3.25 0.42
C LEU A 30 -8.85 3.94 1.31
N ASP A 31 -9.52 3.17 2.15
CA ASP A 31 -10.47 3.70 3.11
C ASP A 31 -9.86 3.62 4.50
N LEU A 32 -9.67 4.77 5.11
CA LEU A 32 -9.11 4.86 6.45
C LEU A 32 -10.24 5.15 7.42
N HIS A 33 -10.55 4.14 8.24
CA HIS A 33 -11.67 4.19 9.19
C HIS A 33 -11.18 4.54 10.58
N GLU A 34 -11.76 5.59 11.16
CA GLU A 34 -11.46 5.97 12.52
C GLU A 34 -12.76 6.41 13.18
N GLY A 35 -13.30 5.53 14.03
CA GLY A 35 -14.62 5.78 14.63
C GLY A 35 -15.67 5.85 13.55
N ALA A 36 -16.46 6.92 13.56
CA ALA A 36 -17.51 7.11 12.56
C ALA A 36 -17.01 7.80 11.30
N GLN A 37 -15.73 8.18 11.27
CA GLN A 37 -15.16 8.90 10.13
C GLN A 37 -14.40 7.96 9.21
N THR A 38 -14.50 8.23 7.91
CA THR A 38 -13.73 7.51 6.90
C THR A 38 -13.15 8.53 5.94
N THR A 39 -11.85 8.43 5.71
CA THR A 39 -11.19 9.26 4.70
C THR A 39 -10.71 8.36 3.58
N HIS A 40 -10.57 8.93 2.40
CA HIS A 40 -10.28 8.17 1.20
C HIS A 40 -9.05 8.70 0.49
N TRP A 41 -8.29 7.76 -0.08
CA TRP A 41 -7.28 8.06 -1.08
C TRP A 41 -7.58 7.17 -2.27
N LEU A 42 -7.51 7.73 -3.46
CA LEU A 42 -7.76 6.98 -4.70
C LEU A 42 -6.50 7.01 -5.54
N LEU A 43 -6.03 5.83 -5.92
CA LEU A 43 -4.87 5.70 -6.79
C LEU A 43 -5.31 5.06 -8.09
N ARG A 44 -5.04 5.74 -9.20
CA ARG A 44 -5.24 5.18 -10.53
C ARG A 44 -3.89 4.75 -11.08
N VAL A 45 -3.83 3.53 -11.56
CA VAL A 45 -2.63 2.98 -12.16
C VAL A 45 -2.97 2.64 -13.62
N ASP A 46 -2.18 3.15 -14.54
CA ASP A 46 -2.35 2.86 -15.95
C ASP A 46 -0.98 2.57 -16.54
N ARG A 47 -0.64 1.29 -16.60
CA ARG A 47 0.64 0.83 -17.12
C ARG A 47 1.80 1.58 -16.47
N GLY A 48 1.75 1.65 -15.16
CA GLY A 48 2.78 2.31 -14.38
C GLY A 48 2.57 3.79 -14.15
N ARG A 49 1.66 4.42 -14.86
CA ARG A 49 1.34 5.83 -14.62
C ARG A 49 0.46 5.94 -13.39
N LEU A 50 0.80 6.89 -12.54
CA LEU A 50 0.16 7.04 -11.24
C LEU A 50 -0.57 8.37 -11.16
N GLN A 51 -1.79 8.32 -10.65
CA GLN A 51 -2.60 9.51 -10.44
C GLN A 51 -3.30 9.36 -9.11
N VAL A 52 -3.11 10.32 -8.22
CA VAL A 52 -3.64 10.26 -6.86
C VAL A 52 -4.71 11.32 -6.68
N SER A 53 -5.80 10.96 -6.02
CA SER A 53 -6.84 11.92 -5.65
C SER A 53 -7.45 11.50 -4.32
N ARG A 54 -8.39 12.30 -3.83
CA ARG A 54 -9.11 12.00 -2.59
C ARG A 54 -10.57 11.64 -2.87
N GLU A 55 -10.88 11.26 -4.10
CA GLU A 55 -12.25 10.99 -4.49
C GLU A 55 -12.79 9.70 -3.89
N ASP A 56 -14.05 9.74 -3.51
CA ASP A 56 -14.76 8.58 -3.01
C ASP A 56 -15.60 8.03 -4.16
N GLN A 57 -14.95 7.26 -5.01
CA GLN A 57 -15.65 6.64 -6.14
C GLN A 57 -15.33 5.16 -6.16
N GLU A 58 -16.09 4.40 -6.91
CA GLU A 58 -15.86 2.97 -7.04
C GLU A 58 -14.48 2.71 -7.59
N ALA A 59 -13.88 1.64 -7.10
CA ALA A 59 -12.53 1.23 -7.51
C ALA A 59 -12.51 -0.27 -7.69
N ASP A 60 -11.57 -0.74 -8.52
CA ASP A 60 -11.39 -2.18 -8.74
C ASP A 60 -10.99 -2.88 -7.46
N THR A 61 -10.29 -2.17 -6.59
CA THR A 61 -9.79 -2.73 -5.34
C THR A 61 -10.01 -1.71 -4.23
N VAL A 62 -10.48 -2.19 -3.09
CA VAL A 62 -10.67 -1.35 -1.91
C VAL A 62 -9.89 -1.95 -0.76
N VAL A 63 -9.06 -1.14 -0.14
CA VAL A 63 -8.29 -1.53 1.04
C VAL A 63 -8.80 -0.73 2.22
N GLY A 64 -9.18 -1.42 3.29
CA GLY A 64 -9.68 -0.75 4.49
C GLY A 64 -8.77 -1.02 5.67
N THR A 65 -8.43 0.04 6.41
CA THR A 65 -7.64 -0.10 7.62
C THR A 65 -7.78 1.17 8.45
N SER A 66 -7.04 1.26 9.55
CA SER A 66 -7.07 2.48 10.38
C SER A 66 -6.01 3.47 9.89
N PRO A 67 -6.22 4.78 10.15
CA PRO A 67 -5.19 5.76 9.81
C PRO A 67 -3.87 5.47 10.51
N ALA A 68 -3.93 5.01 11.76
CA ALA A 68 -2.72 4.72 12.53
C ALA A 68 -1.91 3.60 11.89
N LEU A 69 -2.57 2.53 11.47
CA LEU A 69 -1.85 1.42 10.84
C LEU A 69 -1.24 1.85 9.50
N PHE A 70 -2.00 2.58 8.69
CA PHE A 70 -1.47 2.99 7.40
C PHE A 70 -0.30 3.95 7.56
N GLU A 71 -0.33 4.78 8.60
CA GLU A 71 0.79 5.66 8.90
C GLU A 71 2.06 4.84 9.16
N GLU A 72 1.94 3.72 9.89
CA GLU A 72 3.07 2.85 10.15
C GLU A 72 3.58 2.18 8.87
N LEU A 73 2.66 1.78 8.00
CA LEU A 73 3.04 1.20 6.71
C LEU A 73 3.80 2.22 5.86
N ALA A 74 3.27 3.43 5.78
CA ALA A 74 3.87 4.48 4.95
C ALA A 74 5.23 4.91 5.48
N ALA A 75 5.44 4.79 6.79
CA ALA A 75 6.71 5.14 7.42
C ALA A 75 7.72 3.98 7.41
N GLY A 76 7.30 2.80 6.91
CA GLY A 76 8.20 1.66 6.87
C GLY A 76 8.36 0.93 8.19
N ARG A 77 7.46 1.15 9.14
CA ARG A 77 7.53 0.51 10.45
C ARG A 77 6.61 -0.71 10.58
N GLU A 78 5.82 -1.00 9.56
CA GLU A 78 4.91 -2.13 9.58
C GLU A 78 4.94 -2.81 8.22
N HIS A 79 4.59 -4.07 8.19
CA HIS A 79 4.58 -4.88 6.97
C HIS A 79 3.13 -5.13 6.54
N GLY A 80 2.78 -4.76 5.30
CA GLY A 80 1.41 -4.81 4.82
C GLY A 80 0.82 -6.21 4.79
N VAL A 81 1.59 -7.19 4.31
CA VAL A 81 1.10 -8.56 4.25
C VAL A 81 0.84 -9.10 5.65
N ALA A 82 1.72 -8.78 6.61
CA ALA A 82 1.52 -9.21 7.99
C ALA A 82 0.25 -8.59 8.57
N ALA A 83 0.00 -7.32 8.30
CA ALA A 83 -1.21 -6.65 8.77
C ALA A 83 -2.46 -7.30 8.18
N LEU A 84 -2.41 -7.65 6.90
CA LEU A 84 -3.52 -8.32 6.25
C LEU A 84 -3.80 -9.68 6.88
N LEU A 85 -2.76 -10.45 7.14
CA LEU A 85 -2.90 -11.78 7.72
C LEU A 85 -3.42 -11.74 9.16
N ARG A 86 -3.10 -10.67 9.89
CA ARG A 86 -3.62 -10.50 11.26
C ARG A 86 -5.08 -10.02 11.28
N GLY A 87 -5.61 -9.61 10.12
CA GLY A 87 -6.95 -9.06 10.07
C GLY A 87 -7.05 -7.58 10.39
N ASP A 88 -5.90 -6.88 10.46
CA ASP A 88 -5.87 -5.45 10.73
C ASP A 88 -6.13 -4.63 9.48
N MET A 89 -6.20 -5.28 8.35
CA MET A 89 -6.44 -4.66 7.06
C MET A 89 -7.37 -5.57 6.26
N THR A 90 -8.29 -4.96 5.51
CA THR A 90 -9.19 -5.72 4.63
C THR A 90 -8.92 -5.35 3.18
N VAL A 91 -9.10 -6.31 2.29
CA VAL A 91 -8.94 -6.11 0.86
C VAL A 91 -10.15 -6.69 0.15
N SER A 92 -10.73 -5.90 -0.75
CA SER A 92 -11.82 -6.35 -1.60
C SER A 92 -11.45 -6.03 -3.04
N GLY A 93 -11.57 -7.00 -3.92
CA GLY A 93 -11.24 -6.84 -5.33
C GLY A 93 -9.94 -7.52 -5.71
N ASN A 94 -9.10 -6.83 -6.47
CA ASN A 94 -7.89 -7.41 -7.04
C ASN A 94 -6.73 -7.41 -6.04
N LEU A 95 -6.53 -8.54 -5.39
CA LEU A 95 -5.45 -8.68 -4.42
C LEU A 95 -4.08 -8.52 -5.05
N GLN A 96 -3.93 -8.91 -6.31
CA GLN A 96 -2.64 -8.80 -6.97
C GLN A 96 -2.18 -7.35 -7.08
N LEU A 97 -3.11 -6.44 -7.33
CA LEU A 97 -2.77 -5.02 -7.37
C LEU A 97 -2.27 -4.54 -6.01
N VAL A 98 -2.90 -5.03 -4.93
CA VAL A 98 -2.46 -4.69 -3.57
C VAL A 98 -1.04 -5.20 -3.32
N LEU A 99 -0.75 -6.43 -3.73
CA LEU A 99 0.59 -6.99 -3.52
C LEU A 99 1.65 -6.23 -4.31
N GLN A 100 1.30 -5.74 -5.49
CA GLN A 100 2.21 -4.92 -6.27
C GLN A 100 2.43 -3.56 -5.60
N MET A 101 1.37 -2.98 -5.04
CA MET A 101 1.47 -1.73 -4.30
C MET A 101 2.37 -1.86 -3.07
N GLU A 102 2.40 -3.04 -2.48
CA GLU A 102 3.23 -3.29 -1.31
C GLU A 102 4.69 -2.95 -1.58
N ARG A 103 5.13 -3.14 -2.82
CA ARG A 103 6.52 -2.87 -3.20
C ARG A 103 6.87 -1.39 -3.20
N LEU A 104 5.86 -0.53 -3.19
CA LEU A 104 6.07 0.91 -3.21
C LEU A 104 6.34 1.47 -1.81
N PHE A 105 6.02 0.70 -0.77
CA PHE A 105 6.24 1.12 0.60
C PHE A 105 7.71 1.01 0.99
N PRO A 106 8.17 1.86 1.92
CA PRO A 106 9.52 1.71 2.45
C PRO A 106 9.69 0.34 3.09
N SER A 107 10.89 -0.23 2.94
CA SER A 107 11.15 -1.54 3.49
C SER A 107 11.17 -1.50 5.01
N HIS A 108 10.44 -2.43 5.64
CA HIS A 108 10.53 -2.63 7.07
C HIS A 108 11.92 -3.23 7.38
N PRO A 109 12.63 -2.71 8.37
CA PRO A 109 13.98 -3.22 8.66
C PRO A 109 14.03 -4.73 8.87
N ASP A 110 13.03 -5.30 9.55
CA ASP A 110 13.01 -6.73 9.81
C ASP A 110 12.63 -7.54 8.58
N ALA A 111 12.01 -6.93 7.59
CA ALA A 111 11.59 -7.62 6.38
C ALA A 111 12.79 -7.96 5.49
N ARG A 112 13.94 -7.39 5.76
CA ARG A 112 15.15 -7.68 5.01
C ARG A 112 16.04 -8.68 5.71
N GLY A 113 15.49 -9.24 6.73
CA GLY A 113 16.23 -10.28 7.42
C GLY A 113 16.54 -11.36 6.46
N PRO A 114 17.55 -11.98 6.70
CA PRO A 114 18.31 -12.88 5.92
C PRO A 114 17.61 -13.72 4.98
N ARG A 115 17.18 -13.04 4.35
CA ARG A 115 16.68 -13.44 3.46
C ARG A 115 17.32 -13.65 2.56
N ARG A 116 17.92 -13.26 2.86
CA ARG A 116 18.19 -13.42 2.34
C ARG A 116 18.09 -14.30 2.31
N ARG A 117 17.81 -14.40 2.68
CA ARG A 117 17.26 -15.18 2.69
C ARG A 117 16.42 -15.75 2.39
N PHE A 118 16.39 -15.59 2.30
CA PHE A 118 15.41 -16.05 2.03
C PHE A 118 15.44 -16.77 1.88
N HIS A 119 15.90 -16.81 1.97
CA HIS A 119 15.59 -17.35 1.83
C HIS A 119 15.25 -18.00 2.21
N SER A 120 15.41 -18.06 2.56
CA SER A 120 14.81 -18.53 2.85
C SER A 120 14.23 -19.23 3.13
N TYR A 121 14.12 -19.49 3.25
CA TYR A 121 13.46 -20.15 3.56
C TYR A 121 13.73 -20.98 3.51
N THR A 122 14.36 -20.73 3.33
CA THR A 122 14.64 -21.24 3.32
C THR A 122 15.30 -21.36 3.61
N GLU A 123 15.89 -21.05 3.90
CA GLU A 123 16.28 -21.01 4.07
C GLU A 123 16.58 -21.34 4.67
N VAL A 124 16.96 -21.41 4.91
CA VAL A 124 17.01 -21.66 5.37
C VAL A 124 17.30 -22.00 5.80
N GLN A 125 17.71 -21.79 6.07
CA GLN A 125 17.75 -21.98 6.27
C GLN A 125 17.65 -22.25 6.33
#